data_b355ac1c1b266900a89998ea63b06b29
#
_entry.id   b355ac1c1b266900a89998ea63b06b29
#
_cell.length_a   1.000
_cell.length_b   1.000
_cell.length_c   1.000
_cell.angle_alpha   90.00
_cell.angle_beta   90.00
_cell.angle_gamma   90.00
#
_symmetry.space_group_name_H-M   'P 1'
#
loop_
_entity.id
_entity.type
_entity.pdbx_description
1 polymer ?
#
loop_
_entity_poly.entity_id
_entity_poly.type
_entity_poly.pdbx_seq_one_letter_code
_entity_poly.pdbx_strand_id
1 'polypeptide(L)'
;HGEYRRQRQMCIRDRGVTKAIESVNDRIRNSLIGENPLDQDHIDKILNNLDGTSDKSNLGANAILSVSIASAKASSKSENLDLHNYFNILLGNKMGRTIDQVIPMPMLNILNGGEHADNNIDIQEFMIIPKGAVNFSEAMQWSSEIYWNLKFILKEKGLSTAVGDEGGFAPNLNTNREALELIARA
;
A
#
# COMPACT_ATOMS: atom_id res chain seq x y z
N HIS A 1 -9.55 -6.05 -15.98
CA HIS A 1 -8.65 -5.08 -16.64
C HIS A 1 -9.29 -3.68 -16.86
N GLY A 2 -10.61 -3.55 -17.04
CA GLY A 2 -11.28 -2.26 -17.31
C GLY A 2 -11.50 -1.38 -16.07
N GLU A 3 -11.73 -1.94 -14.91
CA GLU A 3 -12.03 -1.20 -13.69
C GLU A 3 -10.79 -0.57 -13.03
N TYR A 4 -9.67 -1.29 -13.01
CA TYR A 4 -8.38 -0.75 -12.55
C TYR A 4 -7.93 0.45 -13.40
N ARG A 5 -8.15 0.41 -14.72
CA ARG A 5 -7.86 1.54 -15.60
C ARG A 5 -8.72 2.76 -15.31
N ARG A 6 -9.99 2.59 -14.91
CA ARG A 6 -10.89 3.72 -14.57
C ARG A 6 -10.49 4.40 -13.27
N GLN A 7 -10.15 3.65 -12.25
CA GLN A 7 -9.71 4.20 -10.96
C GLN A 7 -8.41 4.99 -11.12
N ARG A 8 -7.45 4.48 -11.89
CA ARG A 8 -6.19 5.16 -12.18
C ARG A 8 -6.38 6.37 -13.10
N GLN A 9 -7.28 6.31 -14.10
CA GLN A 9 -7.61 7.45 -14.94
C GLN A 9 -8.27 8.59 -14.17
N MET A 10 -9.06 8.32 -13.15
CA MET A 10 -9.62 9.35 -12.27
C MET A 10 -8.54 10.01 -11.40
N CYS A 11 -7.60 9.24 -10.86
CA CYS A 11 -6.47 9.79 -10.07
C CYS A 11 -5.46 10.56 -10.94
N ILE A 12 -5.31 10.19 -12.22
CA ILE A 12 -4.32 10.81 -13.13
C ILE A 12 -4.87 12.04 -13.84
N ARG A 13 -6.18 12.09 -14.14
CA ARG A 13 -6.75 13.15 -15.00
C ARG A 13 -6.78 14.53 -14.38
N ASP A 14 -7.05 14.67 -13.12
CA ASP A 14 -7.14 15.99 -12.48
C ASP A 14 -6.15 16.22 -11.35
N ARG A 15 -5.33 15.22 -10.99
CA ARG A 15 -4.31 15.31 -9.92
C ARG A 15 -4.78 16.11 -8.68
N GLY A 16 -6.07 16.39 -8.63
CA GLY A 16 -6.74 17.21 -7.64
C GLY A 16 -7.49 16.33 -6.64
N VAL A 17 -7.41 16.70 -5.36
CA VAL A 17 -8.15 16.04 -4.28
C VAL A 17 -9.31 16.89 -3.76
N THR A 18 -9.70 17.94 -4.49
CA THR A 18 -10.72 18.92 -4.08
C THR A 18 -12.05 18.25 -3.76
N LYS A 19 -12.54 17.35 -4.61
CA LYS A 19 -13.78 16.61 -4.36
C LYS A 19 -13.70 15.72 -3.11
N ALA A 20 -12.56 15.09 -2.86
CA ALA A 20 -12.36 14.31 -1.64
C ALA A 20 -12.37 15.21 -0.40
N ILE A 21 -11.73 16.37 -0.46
CA ILE A 21 -11.74 17.37 0.63
C ILE A 21 -13.16 17.89 0.87
N GLU A 22 -13.92 18.20 -0.18
CA GLU A 22 -15.32 18.61 -0.06
C GLU A 22 -16.17 17.51 0.58
N SER A 23 -16.02 16.25 0.16
CA SER A 23 -16.70 15.11 0.76
C SER A 23 -16.38 14.96 2.26
N VAL A 24 -15.12 15.16 2.64
CA VAL A 24 -14.70 15.09 4.05
C VAL A 24 -15.29 16.25 4.86
N ASN A 25 -15.17 17.49 4.35
CA ASN A 25 -15.55 18.69 5.11
C ASN A 25 -17.05 18.91 5.22
N ASP A 26 -17.84 18.34 4.32
CA ASP A 26 -19.29 18.48 4.30
C ASP A 26 -19.98 17.17 4.68
N ARG A 27 -20.10 16.24 3.76
CA ARG A 27 -20.92 15.03 3.94
C ARG A 27 -20.44 14.14 5.09
N ILE A 28 -19.15 13.81 5.12
CA ILE A 28 -18.58 12.92 6.13
C ILE A 28 -18.58 13.62 7.49
N ARG A 29 -18.11 14.86 7.56
CA ARG A 29 -18.11 15.63 8.80
C ARG A 29 -19.50 15.67 9.44
N ASN A 30 -20.54 15.99 8.69
CA ASN A 30 -21.88 16.11 9.21
C ASN A 30 -22.45 14.76 9.72
N SER A 31 -21.99 13.65 9.16
CA SER A 31 -22.40 12.31 9.57
C SER A 31 -21.67 11.79 10.81
N LEU A 32 -20.51 12.38 11.15
CA LEU A 32 -19.67 11.92 12.27
C LEU A 32 -19.73 12.82 13.50
N ILE A 33 -20.32 14.01 13.39
CA ILE A 33 -20.47 14.90 14.57
C ILE A 33 -21.32 14.22 15.63
N GLY A 34 -20.75 14.08 16.82
CA GLY A 34 -21.40 13.44 17.97
C GLY A 34 -21.19 11.93 18.09
N GLU A 35 -20.56 11.32 17.09
CA GLU A 35 -20.22 9.90 17.15
C GLU A 35 -18.98 9.64 18.03
N ASN A 36 -18.93 8.44 18.62
CA ASN A 36 -17.80 8.03 19.45
C ASN A 36 -16.64 7.51 18.58
N PRO A 37 -15.50 8.20 18.50
CA PRO A 37 -14.39 7.77 17.66
C PRO A 37 -13.71 6.48 18.15
N LEU A 38 -13.94 6.05 19.39
CA LEU A 38 -13.40 4.80 19.93
C LEU A 38 -14.08 3.56 19.33
N ASP A 39 -15.29 3.70 18.80
CA ASP A 39 -15.98 2.63 18.07
C ASP A 39 -15.64 2.67 16.59
N GLN A 40 -14.44 2.18 16.26
CA GLN A 40 -13.94 2.17 14.88
C GLN A 40 -14.86 1.44 13.91
N ASP A 41 -15.42 0.30 14.33
CA ASP A 41 -16.36 -0.47 13.49
C ASP A 41 -17.64 0.33 13.18
N HIS A 42 -18.11 1.13 14.12
CA HIS A 42 -19.27 2.01 13.92
C HIS A 42 -18.92 3.17 12.97
N ILE A 43 -17.79 3.84 13.19
CA ILE A 43 -17.30 4.90 12.28
C ILE A 43 -17.18 4.37 10.85
N ASP A 44 -16.54 3.23 10.65
CA ASP A 44 -16.36 2.64 9.33
C ASP A 44 -17.69 2.24 8.67
N LYS A 45 -18.68 1.78 9.46
CA LYS A 45 -20.04 1.51 8.97
C LYS A 45 -20.74 2.79 8.51
N ILE A 46 -20.65 3.88 9.27
CA ILE A 46 -21.22 5.18 8.86
C ILE A 46 -20.63 5.61 7.51
N LEU A 47 -19.30 5.58 7.39
CA LEU A 47 -18.60 5.97 6.17
C LEU A 47 -19.01 5.12 4.95
N ASN A 48 -19.07 3.79 5.14
CA ASN A 48 -19.48 2.88 4.08
C ASN A 48 -20.94 3.05 3.67
N ASN A 49 -21.83 3.26 4.63
CA ASN A 49 -23.25 3.49 4.37
C ASN A 49 -23.50 4.84 3.70
N LEU A 50 -22.75 5.88 4.08
CA LEU A 50 -22.82 7.20 3.48
C LEU A 50 -22.39 7.19 2.01
N ASP A 51 -21.40 6.38 1.67
CA ASP A 51 -21.00 6.15 0.29
C ASP A 51 -22.07 5.35 -0.47
N GLY A 52 -22.53 4.24 0.09
CA GLY A 52 -23.62 3.40 -0.44
C GLY A 52 -23.22 2.57 -1.67
N THR A 53 -21.99 2.65 -2.16
CA THR A 53 -21.50 1.91 -3.34
C THR A 53 -20.49 0.84 -2.93
N SER A 54 -20.41 -0.25 -3.70
CA SER A 54 -19.45 -1.32 -3.44
C SER A 54 -18.00 -0.91 -3.73
N ASP A 55 -17.80 -0.01 -4.69
CA ASP A 55 -16.51 0.47 -5.17
C ASP A 55 -16.06 1.82 -4.58
N LYS A 56 -16.82 2.36 -3.62
CA LYS A 56 -16.56 3.65 -2.99
C LYS A 56 -16.50 4.83 -3.95
N SER A 57 -17.28 4.77 -5.03
CA SER A 57 -17.25 5.77 -6.10
C SER A 57 -17.98 7.06 -5.78
N ASN A 58 -18.84 7.08 -4.76
CA ASN A 58 -19.68 8.23 -4.42
C ASN A 58 -18.93 9.30 -3.58
N LEU A 59 -18.19 8.88 -2.56
CA LEU A 59 -17.36 9.75 -1.73
C LEU A 59 -15.90 9.73 -2.15
N GLY A 60 -15.45 8.61 -2.69
CA GLY A 60 -14.08 8.28 -2.98
C GLY A 60 -13.40 7.49 -1.85
N ALA A 61 -12.74 6.40 -2.23
CA ALA A 61 -12.03 5.54 -1.28
C ALA A 61 -10.97 6.31 -0.47
N ASN A 62 -10.30 7.28 -1.09
CA ASN A 62 -9.31 8.15 -0.43
C ASN A 62 -9.94 9.02 0.66
N ALA A 63 -11.13 9.59 0.44
CA ALA A 63 -11.84 10.37 1.46
C ALA A 63 -12.25 9.48 2.65
N ILE A 64 -12.84 8.32 2.37
CA ILE A 64 -13.29 7.36 3.39
C ILE A 64 -12.10 6.89 4.23
N LEU A 65 -11.04 6.39 3.58
CA LEU A 65 -9.87 5.85 4.26
C LEU A 65 -9.13 6.91 5.08
N SER A 66 -9.03 8.15 4.58
CA SER A 66 -8.36 9.23 5.31
C SER A 66 -9.06 9.55 6.64
N VAL A 67 -10.39 9.54 6.67
CA VAL A 67 -11.18 9.79 7.88
C VAL A 67 -11.15 8.58 8.81
N SER A 68 -11.28 7.37 8.30
CA SER A 68 -11.15 6.14 9.09
C SER A 68 -9.81 6.08 9.84
N ILE A 69 -8.70 6.32 9.12
CA ILE A 69 -7.36 6.37 9.74
C ILE A 69 -7.23 7.54 10.73
N ALA A 70 -7.78 8.70 10.43
CA ALA A 70 -7.74 9.85 11.34
C ALA A 70 -8.48 9.57 12.64
N SER A 71 -9.64 8.91 12.57
CA SER A 71 -10.41 8.46 13.74
C SER A 71 -9.60 7.48 14.59
N ALA A 72 -9.00 6.46 13.98
CA ALA A 72 -8.14 5.51 14.68
C ALA A 72 -6.95 6.18 15.38
N LYS A 73 -6.30 7.15 14.71
CA LYS A 73 -5.20 7.93 15.29
C LYS A 73 -5.66 8.82 16.45
N ALA A 74 -6.83 9.43 16.36
CA ALA A 74 -7.39 10.24 17.43
C ALA A 74 -7.72 9.36 18.63
N SER A 75 -8.36 8.22 18.41
CA SER A 75 -8.70 7.23 19.42
C SER A 75 -7.47 6.66 20.13
N SER A 76 -6.44 6.27 19.38
CA SER A 76 -5.20 5.75 19.99
C SER A 76 -4.55 6.79 20.91
N LYS A 77 -4.54 8.06 20.51
CA LYS A 77 -4.04 9.15 21.35
C LYS A 77 -4.90 9.40 22.58
N SER A 78 -6.22 9.35 22.44
CA SER A 78 -7.16 9.50 23.56
C SER A 78 -6.96 8.42 24.62
N GLU A 79 -6.68 7.20 24.18
CA GLU A 79 -6.39 6.05 25.05
C GLU A 79 -4.91 5.99 25.52
N ASN A 80 -4.10 6.97 25.14
CA ASN A 80 -2.66 7.01 25.42
C ASN A 80 -1.91 5.75 24.93
N LEU A 81 -2.30 5.26 23.75
CA LEU A 81 -1.73 4.10 23.09
C LEU A 81 -0.99 4.48 21.82
N ASP A 82 0.07 3.72 21.49
CA ASP A 82 0.61 3.73 20.15
C ASP A 82 -0.39 3.13 19.15
N LEU A 83 -0.41 3.62 17.92
CA LEU A 83 -1.40 3.23 16.93
C LEU A 83 -1.41 1.73 16.64
N HIS A 84 -0.22 1.08 16.63
CA HIS A 84 -0.13 -0.37 16.42
C HIS A 84 -0.74 -1.16 17.59
N ASN A 85 -0.58 -0.69 18.83
CA ASN A 85 -1.22 -1.27 20.01
C ASN A 85 -2.74 -1.11 19.95
N TYR A 86 -3.21 0.06 19.55
CA TYR A 86 -4.64 0.31 19.37
C TYR A 86 -5.26 -0.65 18.33
N PHE A 87 -4.65 -0.79 17.15
CA PHE A 87 -5.12 -1.74 16.14
C PHE A 87 -5.05 -3.19 16.61
N ASN A 88 -4.04 -3.55 17.40
CA ASN A 88 -3.93 -4.89 17.96
C ASN A 88 -5.08 -5.21 18.92
N ILE A 89 -5.48 -4.24 19.74
CA ILE A 89 -6.64 -4.37 20.64
C ILE A 89 -7.94 -4.52 19.82
N LEU A 90 -8.16 -3.67 18.82
CA LEU A 90 -9.33 -3.77 17.94
C LEU A 90 -9.43 -5.14 17.27
N LEU A 91 -8.32 -5.63 16.74
CA LEU A 91 -8.27 -6.95 16.11
C LEU A 91 -8.50 -8.06 17.12
N GLY A 92 -7.90 -7.99 18.31
CA GLY A 92 -8.07 -8.94 19.39
C GLY A 92 -9.52 -9.04 19.83
N ASN A 93 -10.19 -7.89 20.01
CA ASN A 93 -11.62 -7.82 20.36
C ASN A 93 -12.49 -8.47 19.28
N LYS A 94 -12.20 -8.19 18.01
CA LYS A 94 -12.93 -8.76 16.88
C LYS A 94 -12.73 -10.27 16.73
N MET A 95 -11.54 -10.77 17.05
CA MET A 95 -11.21 -12.20 16.97
C MET A 95 -11.50 -12.98 18.27
N GLY A 96 -11.86 -12.30 19.36
CA GLY A 96 -12.11 -12.90 20.67
C GLY A 96 -10.85 -13.54 21.30
N ARG A 97 -9.66 -13.07 20.93
CA ARG A 97 -8.38 -13.59 21.46
C ARG A 97 -7.28 -12.53 21.44
N THR A 98 -6.29 -12.71 22.29
CA THR A 98 -5.05 -11.90 22.22
C THR A 98 -4.29 -12.23 20.94
N ILE A 99 -3.74 -11.18 20.31
CA ILE A 99 -2.94 -11.29 19.09
C ILE A 99 -1.50 -10.91 19.43
N ASP A 100 -0.57 -11.80 19.12
CA ASP A 100 0.86 -11.50 19.25
C ASP A 100 1.26 -10.48 18.19
N GLN A 101 1.96 -9.45 18.65
CA GLN A 101 2.47 -8.43 17.72
C GLN A 101 3.80 -8.88 17.14
N VAL A 102 3.88 -8.87 15.83
CA VAL A 102 5.08 -9.21 15.08
C VAL A 102 5.37 -8.14 14.02
N ILE A 103 6.64 -7.87 13.78
CA ILE A 103 7.03 -7.09 12.60
C ILE A 103 6.80 -7.99 11.38
N PRO A 104 5.99 -7.57 10.40
CA PRO A 104 5.74 -8.39 9.22
C PRO A 104 7.02 -8.59 8.41
N MET A 105 7.10 -9.76 7.76
CA MET A 105 8.19 -10.03 6.83
C MET A 105 8.14 -9.04 5.67
N PRO A 106 9.25 -8.37 5.34
CA PRO A 106 9.25 -7.39 4.28
C PRO A 106 9.07 -8.05 2.91
N MET A 107 8.33 -7.39 2.05
CA MET A 107 8.18 -7.69 0.63
C MET A 107 8.70 -6.48 -0.14
N LEU A 108 9.71 -6.67 -0.99
CA LEU A 108 10.38 -5.58 -1.67
C LEU A 108 10.23 -5.73 -3.18
N ASN A 109 9.65 -4.73 -3.81
CA ASN A 109 9.60 -4.64 -5.26
C ASN A 109 10.95 -4.16 -5.78
N ILE A 110 11.66 -5.01 -6.54
CA ILE A 110 13.02 -4.73 -7.01
C ILE A 110 13.14 -4.59 -8.52
N LEU A 111 12.09 -4.98 -9.27
CA LEU A 111 11.99 -4.76 -10.71
C LEU A 111 10.55 -4.46 -11.08
N ASN A 112 10.35 -3.41 -11.87
CA ASN A 112 9.05 -2.92 -12.30
C ASN A 112 8.81 -3.15 -13.79
N GLY A 113 7.53 -3.34 -14.14
CA GLY A 113 7.02 -3.32 -15.50
C GLY A 113 5.57 -2.84 -15.55
N GLY A 114 4.88 -3.16 -16.62
CA GLY A 114 3.47 -2.79 -16.81
C GLY A 114 3.25 -1.29 -16.66
N GLU A 115 2.29 -0.93 -15.83
CA GLU A 115 1.93 0.46 -15.59
C GLU A 115 2.89 1.20 -14.63
N HIS A 116 3.78 0.47 -13.93
CA HIS A 116 4.72 1.05 -12.95
C HIS A 116 6.07 1.42 -13.57
N ALA A 117 6.26 1.16 -14.86
CA ALA A 117 7.49 1.48 -15.58
C ALA A 117 7.23 1.73 -17.07
N ASP A 118 7.98 2.65 -17.65
CA ASP A 118 8.01 2.87 -19.10
C ASP A 118 9.02 1.90 -19.74
N ASN A 119 8.61 0.63 -19.82
CA ASN A 119 9.36 -0.45 -20.42
C ASN A 119 8.42 -1.49 -21.09
N ASN A 120 9.00 -2.55 -21.65
CA ASN A 120 8.27 -3.58 -22.39
C ASN A 120 7.87 -4.82 -21.54
N ILE A 121 7.96 -4.76 -20.23
CA ILE A 121 7.60 -5.83 -19.31
C ILE A 121 6.14 -5.69 -18.90
N ASP A 122 5.35 -6.77 -19.03
CA ASP A 122 3.90 -6.74 -18.73
C ASP A 122 3.59 -6.83 -17.23
N ILE A 123 4.43 -7.55 -16.48
CA ILE A 123 4.23 -7.75 -15.04
C ILE A 123 4.67 -6.48 -14.31
N GLN A 124 3.77 -5.91 -13.51
CA GLN A 124 3.98 -4.63 -12.84
C GLN A 124 5.07 -4.67 -11.77
N GLU A 125 5.14 -5.77 -11.02
CA GLU A 125 5.99 -5.89 -9.84
C GLU A 125 6.65 -7.25 -9.76
N PHE A 126 7.95 -7.26 -9.50
CA PHE A 126 8.70 -8.47 -9.16
C PHE A 126 9.31 -8.26 -7.77
N MET A 127 8.82 -9.06 -6.83
CA MET A 127 9.15 -8.90 -5.42
C MET A 127 10.08 -9.99 -4.92
N ILE A 128 10.91 -9.64 -3.94
CA ILE A 128 11.66 -10.58 -3.12
C ILE A 128 11.10 -10.61 -1.70
N ILE A 129 11.19 -11.78 -1.07
CA ILE A 129 10.75 -12.02 0.31
C ILE A 129 11.87 -12.78 1.02
N PRO A 130 12.60 -12.17 1.97
CA PRO A 130 13.73 -12.78 2.65
C PRO A 130 13.28 -13.77 3.75
N LYS A 131 12.60 -14.85 3.35
CA LYS A 131 11.90 -15.79 4.24
C LYS A 131 12.80 -16.49 5.25
N GLY A 132 14.11 -16.64 4.97
CA GLY A 132 15.05 -17.34 5.86
C GLY A 132 15.72 -16.44 6.91
N ALA A 133 15.52 -15.13 6.86
CA ALA A 133 16.14 -14.20 7.77
C ALA A 133 15.62 -14.39 9.21
N VAL A 134 16.53 -14.35 10.19
CA VAL A 134 16.19 -14.59 11.61
C VAL A 134 15.57 -13.37 12.30
N ASN A 135 15.74 -12.18 11.72
CA ASN A 135 15.14 -10.93 12.19
C ASN A 135 14.95 -9.93 11.05
N PHE A 136 14.25 -8.82 11.34
CA PHE A 136 13.95 -7.79 10.35
C PHE A 136 15.22 -7.10 9.80
N SER A 137 16.22 -6.87 10.63
CA SER A 137 17.48 -6.23 10.20
C SER A 137 18.23 -7.09 9.18
N GLU A 138 18.34 -8.38 9.42
CA GLU A 138 18.92 -9.32 8.47
C GLU A 138 18.10 -9.43 7.18
N ALA A 139 16.76 -9.44 7.31
CA ALA A 139 15.86 -9.42 6.15
C ALA A 139 16.10 -8.19 5.26
N MET A 140 16.26 -7.03 5.85
CA MET A 140 16.56 -5.79 5.11
C MET A 140 17.97 -5.77 4.55
N GLN A 141 18.95 -6.32 5.25
CA GLN A 141 20.31 -6.47 4.74
C GLN A 141 20.32 -7.33 3.48
N TRP A 142 19.79 -8.54 3.52
CA TRP A 142 19.72 -9.43 2.36
C TRP A 142 19.00 -8.78 1.18
N SER A 143 17.89 -8.10 1.46
CA SER A 143 17.13 -7.41 0.43
C SER A 143 17.91 -6.29 -0.24
N SER A 144 18.68 -5.53 0.54
CA SER A 144 19.59 -4.50 0.03
C SER A 144 20.71 -5.10 -0.80
N GLU A 145 21.34 -6.18 -0.34
CA GLU A 145 22.41 -6.87 -1.07
C GLU A 145 21.92 -7.40 -2.42
N ILE A 146 20.74 -8.05 -2.45
CA ILE A 146 20.11 -8.51 -3.69
C ILE A 146 19.82 -7.33 -4.64
N TYR A 147 19.28 -6.24 -4.13
CA TYR A 147 18.98 -5.06 -4.94
C TYR A 147 20.24 -4.47 -5.59
N TRP A 148 21.33 -4.35 -4.83
CA TRP A 148 22.60 -3.85 -5.36
C TRP A 148 23.26 -4.83 -6.34
N ASN A 149 23.17 -6.14 -6.09
CA ASN A 149 23.64 -7.16 -7.01
C ASN A 149 22.84 -7.14 -8.32
N LEU A 150 21.51 -7.00 -8.24
CA LEU A 150 20.68 -6.84 -9.43
C LEU A 150 21.09 -5.61 -10.25
N LYS A 151 21.35 -4.47 -9.58
CA LYS A 151 21.86 -3.26 -10.25
C LYS A 151 23.18 -3.52 -10.99
N PHE A 152 24.09 -4.24 -10.35
CA PHE A 152 25.36 -4.59 -10.95
C PHE A 152 25.18 -5.48 -12.19
N ILE A 153 24.36 -6.53 -12.09
CA ILE A 153 24.05 -7.44 -13.20
C ILE A 153 23.43 -6.69 -14.39
N LEU A 154 22.48 -5.79 -14.11
CA LEU A 154 21.86 -4.96 -15.15
C LEU A 154 22.90 -4.09 -15.87
N LYS A 155 23.80 -3.44 -15.13
CA LYS A 155 24.88 -2.64 -15.71
C LYS A 155 25.84 -3.46 -16.56
N GLU A 156 26.26 -4.65 -16.10
CA GLU A 156 27.13 -5.55 -16.87
C GLU A 156 26.50 -5.95 -18.22
N LYS A 157 25.17 -6.09 -18.24
CA LYS A 157 24.43 -6.40 -19.46
C LYS A 157 24.10 -5.16 -20.32
N GLY A 158 24.51 -3.96 -19.91
CA GLY A 158 24.19 -2.72 -20.62
C GLY A 158 22.70 -2.33 -20.53
N LEU A 159 21.97 -2.86 -19.52
CA LEU A 159 20.56 -2.60 -19.30
C LEU A 159 20.37 -1.36 -18.42
N SER A 160 19.20 -0.73 -18.53
CA SER A 160 18.84 0.44 -17.71
C SER A 160 18.76 0.09 -16.24
N THR A 161 19.31 0.96 -15.39
CA THR A 161 19.14 0.94 -13.92
C THR A 161 18.31 2.11 -13.44
N ALA A 162 17.53 2.76 -14.32
CA ALA A 162 16.48 3.68 -13.92
C ALA A 162 15.40 2.91 -13.15
N VAL A 163 14.74 3.62 -12.24
CA VAL A 163 13.71 3.02 -11.37
C VAL A 163 12.32 3.40 -11.86
N GLY A 164 11.38 2.50 -11.68
CA GLY A 164 9.97 2.75 -11.89
C GLY A 164 9.33 3.47 -10.69
N ASP A 165 8.01 3.61 -10.74
CA ASP A 165 7.21 4.37 -9.76
C ASP A 165 7.34 3.87 -8.31
N GLU A 166 7.69 2.59 -8.14
CA GLU A 166 7.81 1.94 -6.83
C GLU A 166 9.25 1.58 -6.42
N GLY A 167 10.23 2.12 -7.13
CA GLY A 167 11.65 2.02 -6.79
C GLY A 167 12.35 0.76 -7.28
N GLY A 168 11.66 -0.18 -7.94
CA GLY A 168 12.27 -1.30 -8.67
C GLY A 168 12.93 -0.83 -9.96
N PHE A 169 13.96 -1.52 -10.43
CA PHE A 169 14.59 -1.20 -11.71
C PHE A 169 13.62 -1.43 -12.88
N ALA A 170 13.74 -0.62 -13.92
CA ALA A 170 12.86 -0.62 -15.08
C ALA A 170 13.60 -0.88 -16.40
N PRO A 171 14.32 -2.00 -16.55
CA PRO A 171 14.98 -2.32 -17.80
C PRO A 171 14.00 -2.75 -18.88
N ASN A 172 14.36 -2.54 -20.15
CA ASN A 172 13.73 -3.26 -21.26
C ASN A 172 14.35 -4.68 -21.33
N LEU A 173 13.49 -5.69 -21.28
CA LEU A 173 13.88 -7.09 -21.35
C LEU A 173 13.11 -7.80 -22.47
N ASN A 174 13.59 -8.97 -22.92
CA ASN A 174 12.93 -9.69 -23.98
C ASN A 174 11.64 -10.41 -23.52
N THR A 175 11.61 -10.81 -22.25
CA THR A 175 10.48 -11.55 -21.66
C THR A 175 10.34 -11.28 -20.17
N ASN A 176 9.15 -11.49 -19.63
CA ASN A 176 8.91 -11.48 -18.17
C ASN A 176 9.76 -12.55 -17.43
N ARG A 177 10.08 -13.66 -18.10
CA ARG A 177 10.93 -14.71 -17.56
C ARG A 177 12.36 -14.25 -17.36
N GLU A 178 12.90 -13.45 -18.27
CA GLU A 178 14.25 -12.87 -18.15
C GLU A 178 14.36 -12.01 -16.86
N ALA A 179 13.30 -11.30 -16.49
CA ALA A 179 13.27 -10.56 -15.23
C ALA A 179 13.47 -11.47 -14.02
N LEU A 180 12.76 -12.61 -13.97
CA LEU A 180 12.89 -13.60 -12.89
C LEU A 180 14.30 -14.23 -12.88
N GLU A 181 14.87 -14.52 -14.04
CA GLU A 181 16.21 -15.10 -14.16
C GLU A 181 17.31 -14.13 -13.66
N LEU A 182 17.15 -12.83 -13.94
CA LEU A 182 18.06 -11.78 -13.43
C LEU A 182 17.97 -11.65 -11.92
N ILE A 183 16.76 -11.67 -11.37
CA ILE A 183 16.55 -11.62 -9.92
C ILE A 183 17.08 -12.87 -9.22
N ALA A 184 16.86 -14.06 -9.80
CA ALA A 184 17.35 -15.31 -9.23
C ALA A 184 18.90 -15.41 -9.25
N ARG A 185 19.55 -14.68 -10.16
CA ARG A 185 21.01 -14.58 -10.22
C ARG A 185 21.57 -13.58 -9.20
N ALA A 186 20.80 -12.57 -8.85
CA ALA A 186 21.20 -11.52 -7.92
C ALA A 186 21.22 -12.01 -6.47
#